data_33d5dad15414e7d68bd86feeb6afb749
#
_entry.id   33d5dad15414e7d68bd86feeb6afb749
#
_cell.length_a   1.000
_cell.length_b   1.000
_cell.length_c   1.000
_cell.angle_alpha   90.00
_cell.angle_beta   90.00
_cell.angle_gamma   90.00
#
_symmetry.space_group_name_H-M   'P 1'
#
loop_
_entity.id
_entity.type
_entity.pdbx_description
1 polymer ?
#
loop_
_entity_poly.entity_id
_entity_poly.type
_entity_poly.pdbx_seq_one_letter_code
_entity_poly.pdbx_strand_id
1 'polypeptide(L)'
;MIVNSIKMIFAGVVSILVAQVLHLDFAISAGIVAILTIQPSKRETFSTAIARFYGFVIAIVISFVCFKIFGITTFAFFVYLAIYVFVCQKFKWFSSIVMNSVLVSHFVSTGVMNGQAILNESLIFLIGVAFGILVNLHLHKNTKQMNELKQKINEKIKNILQRMSLRILDKNLANYDGSCFEELNKTLFLAKELAEQNYKNQLKKDDSDLNYLKTQSQKVAVLYEMYKRVKNIQTQPHTAKIISDFLQKLSNEYSATEDLQHLKQEFNLIWQEMKKRPLPQTRQEFGDRAELFTLLELIEEFL
;
A
#
# COMPACT_ATOMS: atom_id res chain seq x y z
N MET A 1 13.21 10.29 -0.32
CA MET A 1 14.13 10.42 0.82
C MET A 1 14.35 11.88 1.22
N ILE A 2 14.82 12.76 0.34
CA ILE A 2 15.13 14.18 0.58
C ILE A 2 13.96 14.97 1.20
N VAL A 3 12.74 14.81 0.69
CA VAL A 3 11.55 15.52 1.18
C VAL A 3 11.24 15.20 2.64
N ASN A 4 11.41 13.95 3.06
CA ASN A 4 11.19 13.57 4.46
C ASN A 4 12.28 14.15 5.38
N SER A 5 13.53 14.19 4.91
CA SER A 5 14.63 14.83 5.69
C SER A 5 14.37 16.32 5.91
N ILE A 6 13.94 17.06 4.87
CA ILE A 6 13.60 18.48 4.99
C ILE A 6 12.44 18.69 5.97
N LYS A 7 11.43 17.83 5.94
CA LYS A 7 10.30 17.87 6.90
C LYS A 7 10.76 17.67 8.34
N MET A 8 11.65 16.72 8.58
CA MET A 8 12.17 16.44 9.91
C MET A 8 12.99 17.62 10.45
N ILE A 9 13.85 18.22 9.60
CA ILE A 9 14.64 19.39 9.97
C ILE A 9 13.70 20.57 10.29
N PHE A 10 12.73 20.84 9.43
CA PHE A 10 11.79 21.96 9.61
C PHE A 10 10.98 21.81 10.90
N ALA A 11 10.36 20.63 11.11
CA ALA A 11 9.58 20.35 12.32
C ALA A 11 10.44 20.47 13.59
N GLY A 12 11.66 19.93 13.57
CA GLY A 12 12.58 19.99 14.69
C GLY A 12 12.95 21.43 15.04
N VAL A 13 13.41 22.21 14.06
CA VAL A 13 13.84 23.60 14.27
C VAL A 13 12.69 24.49 14.74
N VAL A 14 11.52 24.40 14.10
CA VAL A 14 10.35 25.22 14.48
C VAL A 14 9.87 24.87 15.89
N SER A 15 9.87 23.60 16.27
CA SER A 15 9.51 23.15 17.62
C SER A 15 10.45 23.71 18.68
N ILE A 16 11.76 23.74 18.41
CA ILE A 16 12.76 24.33 19.31
C ILE A 16 12.52 25.83 19.47
N LEU A 17 12.34 26.56 18.35
CA LEU A 17 12.11 28.00 18.38
C LEU A 17 10.86 28.37 19.17
N VAL A 18 9.75 27.63 18.97
CA VAL A 18 8.51 27.86 19.74
C VAL A 18 8.72 27.57 21.23
N ALA A 19 9.40 26.49 21.58
CA ALA A 19 9.70 26.17 22.98
C ALA A 19 10.60 27.23 23.63
N GLN A 20 11.58 27.79 22.90
CA GLN A 20 12.44 28.87 23.36
C GLN A 20 11.68 30.18 23.57
N VAL A 21 10.78 30.55 22.64
CA VAL A 21 9.92 31.75 22.78
C VAL A 21 9.01 31.64 24.01
N LEU A 22 8.57 30.43 24.35
CA LEU A 22 7.78 30.17 25.56
C LEU A 22 8.65 30.04 26.84
N HIS A 23 9.94 30.29 26.74
CA HIS A 23 10.91 30.17 27.84
C HIS A 23 10.86 28.83 28.57
N LEU A 24 10.66 27.71 27.82
CA LEU A 24 10.66 26.38 28.38
C LEU A 24 12.08 25.87 28.62
N ASP A 25 12.30 25.26 29.78
CA ASP A 25 13.53 24.56 30.07
C ASP A 25 13.67 23.34 29.12
N PHE A 26 14.90 23.02 28.71
CA PHE A 26 15.17 21.91 27.78
C PHE A 26 14.46 22.03 26.42
N ALA A 27 14.28 23.25 25.91
CA ALA A 27 13.58 23.52 24.65
C ALA A 27 14.05 22.68 23.45
N ILE A 28 15.33 22.25 23.43
CA ILE A 28 15.91 21.38 22.40
C ILE A 28 15.14 20.04 22.31
N SER A 29 14.64 19.53 23.44
CA SER A 29 13.90 18.27 23.48
C SER A 29 12.58 18.34 22.73
N ALA A 30 11.95 19.52 22.56
CA ALA A 30 10.78 19.67 21.71
C ALA A 30 11.09 19.32 20.24
N GLY A 31 12.27 19.71 19.76
CA GLY A 31 12.71 19.34 18.41
C GLY A 31 12.96 17.84 18.24
N ILE A 32 13.57 17.22 19.25
CA ILE A 32 13.79 15.75 19.25
C ILE A 32 12.45 15.03 19.24
N VAL A 33 11.48 15.45 20.06
CA VAL A 33 10.12 14.91 20.08
C VAL A 33 9.43 15.07 18.72
N ALA A 34 9.57 16.23 18.06
CA ALA A 34 9.00 16.46 16.73
C ALA A 34 9.59 15.52 15.68
N ILE A 35 10.91 15.39 15.63
CA ILE A 35 11.62 14.49 14.69
C ILE A 35 11.18 13.04 14.90
N LEU A 36 11.18 12.58 16.14
CA LEU A 36 10.76 11.22 16.47
C LEU A 36 9.28 10.97 16.15
N THR A 37 8.42 11.98 16.19
CA THR A 37 6.97 11.84 15.90
C THR A 37 6.69 11.63 14.44
N ILE A 38 7.53 12.09 13.52
CA ILE A 38 7.35 11.91 12.09
C ILE A 38 7.56 10.45 11.71
N GLN A 39 6.53 9.83 11.13
CA GLN A 39 6.57 8.47 10.61
C GLN A 39 6.43 8.48 9.08
N PRO A 40 6.74 7.38 8.37
CA PRO A 40 6.63 7.28 6.91
C PRO A 40 5.24 7.58 6.35
N SER A 41 4.17 7.38 7.14
CA SER A 41 2.79 7.63 6.73
C SER A 41 2.03 8.46 7.75
N LYS A 42 0.95 9.13 7.31
CA LYS A 42 0.05 9.89 8.19
C LYS A 42 -0.55 9.03 9.29
N ARG A 43 -1.04 7.85 8.92
CA ARG A 43 -1.70 6.94 9.84
C ARG A 43 -0.77 6.44 10.92
N GLU A 44 0.46 6.07 10.54
CA GLU A 44 1.48 5.67 11.50
C GLU A 44 1.86 6.82 12.44
N THR A 45 2.00 8.06 11.90
CA THR A 45 2.28 9.25 12.72
C THR A 45 1.18 9.47 13.76
N PHE A 46 -0.09 9.39 13.36
CA PHE A 46 -1.21 9.60 14.28
C PHE A 46 -1.30 8.49 15.33
N SER A 47 -1.18 7.22 14.92
CA SER A 47 -1.19 6.08 15.83
C SER A 47 -0.03 6.13 16.82
N THR A 48 1.17 6.49 16.36
CA THR A 48 2.36 6.65 17.21
C THR A 48 2.21 7.82 18.16
N ALA A 49 1.65 8.96 17.72
CA ALA A 49 1.41 10.12 18.58
C ALA A 49 0.45 9.79 19.73
N ILE A 50 -0.63 9.03 19.44
CA ILE A 50 -1.58 8.57 20.46
C ILE A 50 -0.89 7.62 21.46
N ALA A 51 -0.14 6.64 20.98
CA ALA A 51 0.61 5.72 21.84
C ALA A 51 1.61 6.46 22.74
N ARG A 52 2.28 7.49 22.21
CA ARG A 52 3.23 8.33 22.96
C ARG A 52 2.54 9.19 24.01
N PHE A 53 1.36 9.71 23.69
CA PHE A 53 0.60 10.49 24.65
C PHE A 53 0.20 9.65 25.87
N TYR A 54 -0.38 8.47 25.64
CA TYR A 54 -0.69 7.56 26.77
C TYR A 54 0.57 7.09 27.50
N GLY A 55 1.63 6.80 26.74
CA GLY A 55 2.93 6.46 27.31
C GLY A 55 3.49 7.59 28.17
N PHE A 56 3.36 8.86 27.75
CA PHE A 56 3.83 10.01 28.51
C PHE A 56 3.07 10.17 29.83
N VAL A 57 1.75 10.09 29.82
CA VAL A 57 0.95 10.17 31.03
C VAL A 57 1.37 9.08 32.04
N ILE A 58 1.52 7.85 31.57
CA ILE A 58 1.96 6.73 32.42
C ILE A 58 3.41 6.92 32.92
N ALA A 59 4.30 7.44 32.06
CA ALA A 59 5.68 7.75 32.44
C ALA A 59 5.74 8.75 33.59
N ILE A 60 4.95 9.84 33.52
CA ILE A 60 4.86 10.84 34.59
C ILE A 60 4.33 10.21 35.88
N VAL A 61 3.30 9.39 35.83
CA VAL A 61 2.73 8.74 37.01
C VAL A 61 3.74 7.79 37.69
N ILE A 62 4.38 6.92 36.88
CA ILE A 62 5.39 5.95 37.45
C ILE A 62 6.60 6.70 38.00
N SER A 63 7.12 7.70 37.26
CA SER A 63 8.28 8.47 37.74
C SER A 63 7.95 9.24 39.01
N PHE A 64 6.77 9.84 39.13
CA PHE A 64 6.32 10.53 40.33
C PHE A 64 6.31 9.61 41.55
N VAL A 65 5.77 8.41 41.41
CA VAL A 65 5.74 7.41 42.48
C VAL A 65 7.14 6.97 42.85
N CYS A 66 7.99 6.63 41.87
CA CYS A 66 9.35 6.20 42.10
C CYS A 66 10.19 7.28 42.80
N PHE A 67 10.09 8.53 42.30
CA PHE A 67 10.85 9.65 42.88
C PHE A 67 10.36 10.06 44.30
N LYS A 68 9.06 9.85 44.57
CA LYS A 68 8.54 10.08 45.94
C LYS A 68 9.02 9.04 46.94
N ILE A 69 9.24 7.79 46.51
CA ILE A 69 9.68 6.70 47.39
C ILE A 69 11.20 6.71 47.57
N PHE A 70 11.98 6.84 46.49
CA PHE A 70 13.43 6.67 46.48
C PHE A 70 14.20 8.00 46.35
N GLY A 71 13.51 9.15 46.37
CA GLY A 71 14.09 10.44 46.03
C GLY A 71 14.40 10.59 44.53
N ILE A 72 14.77 11.80 44.11
CA ILE A 72 15.11 12.07 42.71
C ILE A 72 16.59 11.70 42.51
N THR A 73 16.82 10.41 42.24
CA THR A 73 18.15 9.81 42.09
C THR A 73 18.24 8.96 40.83
N THR A 74 19.47 8.68 40.39
CA THR A 74 19.70 7.75 39.27
C THR A 74 19.14 6.35 39.56
N PHE A 75 19.15 5.92 40.83
CA PHE A 75 18.57 4.64 41.22
C PHE A 75 17.05 4.64 41.04
N ALA A 76 16.36 5.69 41.46
CA ALA A 76 14.91 5.83 41.28
C ALA A 76 14.56 5.87 39.78
N PHE A 77 15.37 6.52 38.94
CA PHE A 77 15.21 6.51 37.50
C PHE A 77 15.39 5.10 36.89
N PHE A 78 16.34 4.32 37.39
CA PHE A 78 16.49 2.91 36.98
C PHE A 78 15.22 2.10 37.28
N VAL A 79 14.69 2.22 38.52
CA VAL A 79 13.44 1.53 38.89
C VAL A 79 12.27 1.97 38.04
N TYR A 80 12.14 3.28 37.82
CA TYR A 80 11.15 3.84 36.90
C TYR A 80 11.26 3.20 35.48
N LEU A 81 12.48 3.20 34.93
CA LEU A 81 12.73 2.70 33.58
C LEU A 81 12.40 1.22 33.46
N ALA A 82 12.75 0.40 34.45
CA ALA A 82 12.39 -1.01 34.46
C ALA A 82 10.87 -1.22 34.39
N ILE A 83 10.12 -0.55 35.28
CA ILE A 83 8.67 -0.67 35.33
C ILE A 83 8.04 -0.15 34.02
N TYR A 84 8.49 1.02 33.53
CA TYR A 84 7.96 1.68 32.35
C TYR A 84 8.14 0.85 31.08
N VAL A 85 9.32 0.23 30.91
CA VAL A 85 9.59 -0.66 29.76
C VAL A 85 8.63 -1.85 29.76
N PHE A 86 8.40 -2.51 30.90
CA PHE A 86 7.45 -3.62 30.98
C PHE A 86 6.02 -3.18 30.63
N VAL A 87 5.60 -2.01 31.10
CA VAL A 87 4.28 -1.46 30.78
C VAL A 87 4.16 -1.18 29.28
N CYS A 88 5.17 -0.53 28.67
CA CYS A 88 5.20 -0.24 27.25
C CYS A 88 5.21 -1.51 26.38
N GLN A 89 5.89 -2.57 26.82
CA GLN A 89 5.88 -3.87 26.14
C GLN A 89 4.48 -4.49 26.16
N LYS A 90 3.81 -4.48 27.31
CA LYS A 90 2.47 -5.04 27.46
C LYS A 90 1.45 -4.36 26.55
N PHE A 91 1.52 -3.03 26.41
CA PHE A 91 0.61 -2.25 25.57
C PHE A 91 1.10 -2.03 24.14
N LYS A 92 2.27 -2.57 23.77
CA LYS A 92 2.92 -2.40 22.46
C LYS A 92 3.25 -0.94 22.10
N TRP A 93 3.62 -0.13 23.12
CA TRP A 93 3.99 1.28 22.97
C TRP A 93 5.52 1.48 22.90
N PHE A 94 6.21 0.63 22.17
CA PHE A 94 7.68 0.66 22.07
C PHE A 94 8.23 2.02 21.63
N SER A 95 7.53 2.72 20.74
CA SER A 95 7.93 4.05 20.26
C SER A 95 7.90 5.14 21.33
N SER A 96 7.28 4.88 22.49
CA SER A 96 7.15 5.80 23.59
C SER A 96 8.34 5.72 24.56
N ILE A 97 9.04 4.59 24.61
CA ILE A 97 10.05 4.30 25.63
C ILE A 97 11.17 5.35 25.63
N VAL A 98 11.85 5.50 24.51
CA VAL A 98 13.03 6.38 24.41
C VAL A 98 12.63 7.83 24.66
N MET A 99 11.61 8.31 23.95
CA MET A 99 11.21 9.71 23.99
C MET A 99 10.76 10.13 25.40
N ASN A 100 9.86 9.37 26.02
CA ASN A 100 9.32 9.73 27.33
C ASN A 100 10.36 9.55 28.44
N SER A 101 11.30 8.61 28.30
CA SER A 101 12.39 8.46 29.25
C SER A 101 13.38 9.65 29.22
N VAL A 102 13.58 10.27 28.03
CA VAL A 102 14.35 11.51 27.93
C VAL A 102 13.67 12.63 28.70
N LEU A 103 12.33 12.81 28.52
CA LEU A 103 11.59 13.84 29.24
C LEU A 103 11.61 13.61 30.76
N VAL A 104 11.46 12.38 31.22
CA VAL A 104 11.58 12.05 32.64
C VAL A 104 12.99 12.25 33.19
N SER A 105 14.05 12.07 32.38
CA SER A 105 15.43 12.30 32.81
C SER A 105 15.72 13.77 33.14
N HIS A 106 14.94 14.71 32.63
CA HIS A 106 15.09 16.12 32.99
C HIS A 106 14.78 16.39 34.45
N PHE A 107 13.82 15.65 35.07
CA PHE A 107 13.58 15.75 36.52
C PHE A 107 14.77 15.28 37.33
N VAL A 108 15.50 14.27 36.87
CA VAL A 108 16.74 13.81 37.52
C VAL A 108 17.85 14.84 37.38
N SER A 109 17.95 15.48 36.20
CA SER A 109 18.98 16.49 35.92
C SER A 109 18.76 17.77 36.74
N THR A 110 17.52 18.16 37.00
CA THR A 110 17.17 19.35 37.79
C THR A 110 17.06 19.06 39.29
N GLY A 111 16.91 17.79 39.67
CA GLY A 111 16.62 17.38 41.05
C GLY A 111 15.21 17.80 41.53
N VAL A 112 14.32 18.22 40.61
CA VAL A 112 12.99 18.77 40.94
C VAL A 112 11.91 18.10 40.09
N MET A 113 10.87 17.63 40.75
CA MET A 113 9.61 17.18 40.07
C MET A 113 8.42 17.79 40.79
N ASN A 114 8.09 19.01 40.43
CA ASN A 114 6.93 19.77 40.91
C ASN A 114 5.91 20.04 39.77
N GLY A 115 4.80 20.67 40.07
CA GLY A 115 3.76 20.96 39.06
C GLY A 115 4.27 21.82 37.89
N GLN A 116 5.19 22.76 38.13
CA GLN A 116 5.79 23.60 37.08
C GLN A 116 6.70 22.78 36.18
N ALA A 117 7.55 21.92 36.75
CA ALA A 117 8.41 21.04 35.97
C ALA A 117 7.61 20.05 35.13
N ILE A 118 6.54 19.47 35.69
CA ILE A 118 5.62 18.59 34.92
C ILE A 118 4.93 19.34 33.80
N LEU A 119 4.49 20.59 34.03
CA LEU A 119 3.87 21.43 33.02
C LEU A 119 4.87 21.75 31.89
N ASN A 120 6.13 22.08 32.23
CA ASN A 120 7.20 22.33 31.26
C ASN A 120 7.40 21.10 30.34
N GLU A 121 7.57 19.92 30.91
CA GLU A 121 7.75 18.69 30.10
C GLU A 121 6.50 18.37 29.26
N SER A 122 5.30 18.64 29.79
CA SER A 122 4.04 18.47 29.05
C SER A 122 3.96 19.42 27.86
N LEU A 123 4.38 20.66 27.98
CA LEU A 123 4.43 21.63 26.89
C LEU A 123 5.46 21.26 25.84
N ILE A 124 6.67 20.84 26.26
CA ILE A 124 7.70 20.32 25.34
C ILE A 124 7.16 19.14 24.52
N PHE A 125 6.53 18.18 25.20
CA PHE A 125 5.91 17.03 24.56
C PHE A 125 4.84 17.45 23.54
N LEU A 126 3.90 18.31 23.96
CA LEU A 126 2.77 18.74 23.10
C LEU A 126 3.26 19.53 21.88
N ILE A 127 4.20 20.47 22.04
CA ILE A 127 4.79 21.25 20.96
C ILE A 127 5.46 20.31 19.95
N GLY A 128 6.33 19.41 20.42
CA GLY A 128 7.02 18.49 19.55
C GLY A 128 6.07 17.57 18.78
N VAL A 129 5.09 16.96 19.47
CA VAL A 129 4.09 16.09 18.81
C VAL A 129 3.24 16.88 17.82
N ALA A 130 2.79 18.09 18.17
CA ALA A 130 1.97 18.91 17.29
C ALA A 130 2.69 19.26 15.99
N PHE A 131 3.93 19.75 16.05
CA PHE A 131 4.69 20.06 14.84
C PHE A 131 5.07 18.81 14.04
N GLY A 132 5.38 17.69 14.69
CA GLY A 132 5.60 16.41 14.03
C GLY A 132 4.39 15.93 13.24
N ILE A 133 3.18 16.08 13.80
CA ILE A 133 1.93 15.78 13.10
C ILE A 133 1.68 16.77 11.97
N LEU A 134 1.74 18.10 12.23
CA LEU A 134 1.42 19.15 11.27
C LEU A 134 2.24 19.01 9.99
N VAL A 135 3.53 18.79 10.11
CA VAL A 135 4.42 18.65 8.94
C VAL A 135 4.09 17.38 8.16
N ASN A 136 3.60 16.32 8.82
CA ASN A 136 3.25 15.09 8.15
C ASN A 136 1.82 15.06 7.58
N LEU A 137 0.95 15.99 7.97
CA LEU A 137 -0.39 16.16 7.35
C LEU A 137 -0.32 16.49 5.85
N HIS A 138 0.81 17.01 5.36
CA HIS A 138 1.04 17.34 3.95
C HIS A 138 1.29 16.13 3.02
N LEU A 139 1.28 14.91 3.54
CA LEU A 139 1.32 13.70 2.70
C LEU A 139 -0.02 13.52 1.99
N HIS A 140 -0.05 13.64 0.66
CA HIS A 140 -1.27 13.50 -0.13
C HIS A 140 -1.33 12.13 -0.82
N LYS A 141 -2.56 11.67 -1.09
CA LYS A 141 -2.82 10.54 -1.99
C LYS A 141 -2.38 10.93 -3.40
N ASN A 142 -1.53 10.15 -4.03
CA ASN A 142 -1.13 10.40 -5.41
C ASN A 142 -2.11 9.77 -6.38
N THR A 143 -3.30 10.39 -6.48
CA THR A 143 -4.41 9.88 -7.30
C THR A 143 -4.08 9.95 -8.79
N LYS A 144 -3.36 11.01 -9.23
CA LYS A 144 -3.00 11.18 -10.65
C LYS A 144 -2.12 10.02 -11.14
N GLN A 145 -1.03 9.75 -10.43
CA GLN A 145 -0.12 8.66 -10.79
C GLN A 145 -0.82 7.28 -10.70
N MET A 146 -1.72 7.10 -9.74
CA MET A 146 -2.50 5.86 -9.61
C MET A 146 -3.40 5.65 -10.84
N ASN A 147 -4.10 6.70 -11.30
CA ASN A 147 -4.94 6.61 -12.49
C ASN A 147 -4.12 6.36 -13.76
N GLU A 148 -2.94 6.97 -13.89
CA GLU A 148 -2.02 6.70 -15.01
C GLU A 148 -1.57 5.24 -15.03
N LEU A 149 -1.26 4.65 -13.87
CA LEU A 149 -0.89 3.24 -13.77
C LEU A 149 -2.07 2.32 -14.10
N LYS A 150 -3.29 2.64 -13.66
CA LYS A 150 -4.51 1.89 -14.02
C LYS A 150 -4.75 1.91 -15.53
N GLN A 151 -4.61 3.06 -16.17
CA GLN A 151 -4.72 3.18 -17.63
C GLN A 151 -3.67 2.34 -18.35
N LYS A 152 -2.40 2.40 -17.93
CA LYS A 152 -1.32 1.59 -18.50
C LYS A 152 -1.58 0.08 -18.36
N ILE A 153 -2.13 -0.37 -17.23
CA ILE A 153 -2.52 -1.77 -17.03
C ILE A 153 -3.59 -2.15 -18.05
N ASN A 154 -4.64 -1.34 -18.19
CA ASN A 154 -5.73 -1.60 -19.14
C ASN A 154 -5.23 -1.65 -20.59
N GLU A 155 -4.38 -0.69 -21.00
CA GLU A 155 -3.79 -0.66 -22.34
C GLU A 155 -2.94 -1.91 -22.62
N LYS A 156 -2.13 -2.35 -21.65
CA LYS A 156 -1.33 -3.56 -21.79
C LYS A 156 -2.19 -4.82 -21.91
N ILE A 157 -3.29 -4.92 -21.15
CA ILE A 157 -4.25 -6.02 -21.27
C ILE A 157 -4.91 -6.01 -22.66
N LYS A 158 -5.38 -4.84 -23.15
CA LYS A 158 -5.92 -4.68 -24.50
C LYS A 158 -4.93 -5.17 -25.55
N ASN A 159 -3.69 -4.73 -25.48
CA ASN A 159 -2.64 -5.12 -26.43
C ASN A 159 -2.37 -6.65 -26.40
N ILE A 160 -2.42 -7.28 -25.24
CA ILE A 160 -2.25 -8.74 -25.11
C ILE A 160 -3.44 -9.46 -25.78
N LEU A 161 -4.68 -9.05 -25.51
CA LEU A 161 -5.89 -9.61 -26.13
C LEU A 161 -5.85 -9.47 -27.65
N GLN A 162 -5.46 -8.30 -28.17
CA GLN A 162 -5.27 -8.06 -29.60
C GLN A 162 -4.22 -8.99 -30.22
N ARG A 163 -3.07 -9.14 -29.55
CA ARG A 163 -2.03 -10.06 -30.03
C ARG A 163 -2.49 -11.51 -30.03
N MET A 164 -3.30 -11.91 -29.05
CA MET A 164 -3.91 -13.24 -29.02
C MET A 164 -4.85 -13.45 -30.20
N SER A 165 -5.71 -12.46 -30.51
CA SER A 165 -6.60 -12.55 -31.68
C SER A 165 -5.81 -12.74 -32.97
N LEU A 166 -4.75 -11.97 -33.19
CA LEU A 166 -3.90 -12.10 -34.37
C LEU A 166 -3.14 -13.45 -34.43
N ARG A 167 -2.64 -13.93 -33.26
CA ARG A 167 -1.89 -15.18 -33.19
C ARG A 167 -2.74 -16.41 -33.51
N ILE A 168 -4.03 -16.39 -33.20
CA ILE A 168 -4.97 -17.46 -33.56
C ILE A 168 -5.06 -17.62 -35.10
N LEU A 169 -4.98 -16.51 -35.85
CA LEU A 169 -5.04 -16.51 -37.31
C LEU A 169 -3.69 -16.69 -37.97
N ASP A 170 -2.60 -16.25 -37.32
CA ASP A 170 -1.23 -16.39 -37.82
C ASP A 170 -0.32 -17.03 -36.76
N LYS A 171 -0.07 -18.32 -36.92
CA LYS A 171 0.82 -19.09 -36.01
C LYS A 171 2.26 -18.59 -35.97
N ASN A 172 2.71 -17.88 -37.01
CA ASN A 172 4.06 -17.35 -37.13
C ASN A 172 4.17 -15.90 -36.64
N LEU A 173 3.16 -15.39 -35.95
CA LEU A 173 3.18 -14.03 -35.41
C LEU A 173 4.46 -13.78 -34.61
N ALA A 174 5.26 -12.80 -35.04
CA ALA A 174 6.54 -12.47 -34.43
C ALA A 174 6.37 -12.01 -32.97
N ASN A 175 7.39 -12.32 -32.16
CA ASN A 175 7.48 -11.88 -30.74
C ASN A 175 6.28 -12.35 -29.87
N TYR A 176 5.69 -13.51 -30.17
CA TYR A 176 4.71 -14.15 -29.27
C TYR A 176 5.43 -15.03 -28.26
N ASP A 177 6.28 -14.38 -27.44
CA ASP A 177 7.23 -14.99 -26.49
C ASP A 177 6.83 -14.82 -25.01
N GLY A 178 5.81 -13.99 -24.73
CA GLY A 178 5.34 -13.71 -23.38
C GLY A 178 6.00 -12.50 -22.70
N SER A 179 6.96 -11.83 -23.36
CA SER A 179 7.63 -10.63 -22.80
C SER A 179 6.68 -9.51 -22.41
N CYS A 180 5.51 -9.41 -23.07
CA CYS A 180 4.46 -8.44 -22.72
C CYS A 180 3.93 -8.61 -21.29
N PHE A 181 3.99 -9.81 -20.71
CA PHE A 181 3.59 -10.07 -19.33
C PHE A 181 4.60 -9.56 -18.31
N GLU A 182 5.89 -9.55 -18.65
CA GLU A 182 6.92 -8.99 -17.75
C GLU A 182 6.68 -7.51 -17.52
N GLU A 183 6.39 -6.76 -18.59
CA GLU A 183 6.07 -5.34 -18.48
C GLU A 183 4.74 -5.07 -17.76
N LEU A 184 3.72 -5.91 -18.00
CA LEU A 184 2.44 -5.82 -17.31
C LEU A 184 2.60 -6.08 -15.82
N ASN A 185 3.33 -7.14 -15.44
CA ASN A 185 3.61 -7.49 -14.05
C ASN A 185 4.42 -6.39 -13.34
N LYS A 186 5.40 -5.81 -14.01
CA LYS A 186 6.16 -4.66 -13.48
C LYS A 186 5.24 -3.46 -13.22
N THR A 187 4.31 -3.17 -14.14
CA THR A 187 3.35 -2.07 -13.97
C THR A 187 2.38 -2.35 -12.81
N LEU A 188 1.89 -3.58 -12.68
CA LEU A 188 1.06 -4.02 -11.56
C LEU A 188 1.79 -3.92 -10.21
N PHE A 189 3.06 -4.31 -10.16
CA PHE A 189 3.88 -4.19 -8.97
C PHE A 189 4.00 -2.74 -8.51
N LEU A 190 4.36 -1.82 -9.42
CA LEU A 190 4.45 -0.39 -9.12
C LEU A 190 3.10 0.20 -8.66
N ALA A 191 2.01 -0.24 -9.28
CA ALA A 191 0.66 0.20 -8.88
C ALA A 191 0.30 -0.30 -7.48
N LYS A 192 0.68 -1.54 -7.11
CA LYS A 192 0.45 -2.09 -5.76
C LYS A 192 1.24 -1.33 -4.70
N GLU A 193 2.52 -1.06 -4.93
CA GLU A 193 3.33 -0.25 -4.01
C GLU A 193 2.71 1.14 -3.79
N LEU A 194 2.29 1.80 -4.88
CA LEU A 194 1.64 3.11 -4.79
C LEU A 194 0.30 3.05 -4.06
N ALA A 195 -0.52 2.01 -4.31
CA ALA A 195 -1.79 1.82 -3.62
C ALA A 195 -1.61 1.61 -2.11
N GLU A 196 -0.60 0.82 -1.70
CA GLU A 196 -0.24 0.64 -0.29
C GLU A 196 0.21 1.95 0.37
N GLN A 197 1.05 2.73 -0.32
CA GLN A 197 1.46 4.06 0.16
C GLN A 197 0.26 5.00 0.29
N ASN A 198 -0.61 5.04 -0.71
CA ASN A 198 -1.84 5.84 -0.70
C ASN A 198 -2.76 5.43 0.46
N TYR A 199 -2.94 4.12 0.68
CA TYR A 199 -3.76 3.59 1.79
C TYR A 199 -3.21 3.99 3.16
N LYS A 200 -1.88 3.93 3.36
CA LYS A 200 -1.22 4.36 4.60
C LYS A 200 -1.29 5.87 4.81
N ASN A 201 -1.38 6.66 3.74
CA ASN A 201 -1.45 8.12 3.80
C ASN A 201 -2.89 8.66 3.95
N GLN A 202 -3.88 7.79 4.08
CA GLN A 202 -5.28 8.17 4.34
C GLN A 202 -5.64 7.93 5.80
N LEU A 203 -6.35 8.88 6.41
CA LEU A 203 -6.92 8.73 7.75
C LEU A 203 -8.18 7.86 7.71
N LYS A 204 -9.03 8.04 6.69
CA LYS A 204 -10.19 7.17 6.42
C LYS A 204 -9.72 5.96 5.61
N LYS A 205 -10.10 4.77 6.02
CA LYS A 205 -9.78 3.53 5.29
C LYS A 205 -10.53 3.51 3.96
N ASP A 206 -9.79 3.63 2.86
CA ASP A 206 -10.27 3.44 1.50
C ASP A 206 -9.32 2.43 0.82
N ASP A 207 -9.77 1.20 0.67
CA ASP A 207 -9.04 0.08 0.08
C ASP A 207 -9.43 -0.18 -1.39
N SER A 208 -10.17 0.74 -2.00
CA SER A 208 -10.69 0.61 -3.37
C SER A 208 -9.59 0.32 -4.40
N ASP A 209 -8.45 1.04 -4.32
CA ASP A 209 -7.31 0.83 -5.21
C ASP A 209 -6.66 -0.55 -4.99
N LEU A 210 -6.57 -1.02 -3.75
CA LEU A 210 -6.01 -2.34 -3.42
C LEU A 210 -6.91 -3.47 -3.93
N ASN A 211 -8.23 -3.34 -3.73
CA ASN A 211 -9.21 -4.32 -4.21
C ASN A 211 -9.23 -4.37 -5.75
N TYR A 212 -9.21 -3.21 -6.40
CA TYR A 212 -9.06 -3.13 -7.85
C TYR A 212 -7.83 -3.90 -8.34
N LEU A 213 -6.65 -3.64 -7.77
CA LEU A 213 -5.41 -4.29 -8.18
C LEU A 213 -5.38 -5.79 -7.87
N LYS A 214 -6.06 -6.22 -6.80
CA LYS A 214 -6.24 -7.64 -6.51
C LYS A 214 -7.03 -8.33 -7.63
N THR A 215 -8.16 -7.75 -8.03
CA THR A 215 -8.99 -8.26 -9.14
C THR A 215 -8.19 -8.25 -10.45
N GLN A 216 -7.47 -7.16 -10.75
CA GLN A 216 -6.64 -7.11 -11.97
C GLN A 216 -5.54 -8.18 -11.97
N SER A 217 -4.93 -8.48 -10.82
CA SER A 217 -3.91 -9.54 -10.74
C SER A 217 -4.49 -10.93 -11.01
N GLN A 218 -5.73 -11.19 -10.57
CA GLN A 218 -6.44 -12.42 -10.90
C GLN A 218 -6.75 -12.52 -12.39
N LYS A 219 -7.30 -11.45 -12.98
CA LYS A 219 -7.55 -11.38 -14.43
C LYS A 219 -6.27 -11.55 -15.26
N VAL A 220 -5.14 -10.99 -14.84
CA VAL A 220 -3.86 -11.18 -15.52
C VAL A 220 -3.36 -12.63 -15.44
N ALA A 221 -3.62 -13.34 -14.35
CA ALA A 221 -3.29 -14.77 -14.26
C ALA A 221 -4.11 -15.59 -15.27
N VAL A 222 -5.42 -15.34 -15.36
CA VAL A 222 -6.28 -15.98 -16.38
C VAL A 222 -5.82 -15.63 -17.79
N LEU A 223 -5.52 -14.34 -18.05
CA LEU A 223 -5.02 -13.87 -19.34
C LEU A 223 -3.71 -14.58 -19.76
N TYR A 224 -2.84 -14.88 -18.80
CA TYR A 224 -1.61 -15.63 -19.08
C TYR A 224 -1.88 -17.08 -19.49
N GLU A 225 -2.85 -17.74 -18.85
CA GLU A 225 -3.29 -19.08 -19.25
C GLU A 225 -3.94 -19.06 -20.64
N MET A 226 -4.80 -18.07 -20.92
CA MET A 226 -5.35 -17.86 -22.27
C MET A 226 -4.24 -17.71 -23.32
N TYR A 227 -3.22 -16.91 -23.03
CA TYR A 227 -2.09 -16.66 -23.91
C TYR A 227 -1.31 -17.96 -24.23
N LYS A 228 -1.13 -18.84 -23.24
CA LYS A 228 -0.49 -20.16 -23.45
C LYS A 228 -1.34 -21.08 -24.31
N ARG A 229 -2.67 -21.09 -24.14
CA ARG A 229 -3.56 -21.88 -24.99
C ARG A 229 -3.51 -21.43 -26.44
N VAL A 230 -3.55 -20.13 -26.67
CA VAL A 230 -3.39 -19.57 -28.03
C VAL A 230 -2.04 -19.97 -28.67
N LYS A 231 -0.96 -20.02 -27.89
CA LYS A 231 0.36 -20.41 -28.38
C LYS A 231 0.37 -21.86 -28.88
N ASN A 232 -0.42 -22.75 -28.28
CA ASN A 232 -0.45 -24.17 -28.61
C ASN A 232 -1.22 -24.49 -29.91
N ILE A 233 -2.06 -23.58 -30.43
CA ILE A 233 -2.83 -23.78 -31.64
C ILE A 233 -1.91 -23.84 -32.86
N GLN A 234 -1.97 -24.93 -33.61
CA GLN A 234 -1.09 -25.20 -34.78
C GLN A 234 -1.80 -25.08 -36.12
N THR A 235 -3.10 -25.33 -36.17
CA THR A 235 -3.91 -25.20 -37.38
C THR A 235 -4.92 -24.06 -37.24
N GLN A 236 -5.61 -23.74 -38.33
CA GLN A 236 -6.70 -22.76 -38.30
C GLN A 236 -8.04 -23.47 -38.47
N PRO A 237 -8.63 -24.07 -37.42
CA PRO A 237 -9.96 -24.58 -37.47
C PRO A 237 -10.94 -23.47 -37.89
N HIS A 238 -12.01 -23.82 -38.59
CA HIS A 238 -13.03 -22.84 -39.03
C HIS A 238 -13.58 -22.00 -37.84
N THR A 239 -13.51 -22.55 -36.62
CA THR A 239 -13.91 -21.89 -35.37
C THR A 239 -12.91 -20.84 -34.87
N ALA A 240 -11.68 -20.92 -35.32
CA ALA A 240 -10.58 -20.03 -34.86
C ALA A 240 -10.90 -18.55 -35.18
N LYS A 241 -11.50 -18.29 -36.36
CA LYS A 241 -11.85 -16.92 -36.73
C LYS A 241 -12.87 -16.29 -35.80
N ILE A 242 -13.92 -17.01 -35.42
CA ILE A 242 -14.98 -16.49 -34.55
C ILE A 242 -14.39 -16.09 -33.16
N ILE A 243 -13.50 -16.91 -32.62
CA ILE A 243 -12.84 -16.63 -31.35
C ILE A 243 -11.88 -15.46 -31.48
N SER A 244 -11.13 -15.40 -32.60
CA SER A 244 -10.25 -14.27 -32.89
C SER A 244 -11.02 -12.95 -32.98
N ASP A 245 -12.12 -12.91 -33.71
CA ASP A 245 -12.98 -11.73 -33.86
C ASP A 245 -13.54 -11.28 -32.49
N PHE A 246 -13.95 -12.25 -31.67
CA PHE A 246 -14.40 -11.95 -30.30
C PHE A 246 -13.27 -11.38 -29.42
N LEU A 247 -12.06 -11.96 -29.44
CA LEU A 247 -10.92 -11.42 -28.70
C LEU A 247 -10.52 -10.03 -29.18
N GLN A 248 -10.62 -9.76 -30.48
CA GLN A 248 -10.40 -8.43 -31.05
C GLN A 248 -11.43 -7.42 -30.51
N LYS A 249 -12.70 -7.82 -30.47
CA LYS A 249 -13.78 -6.99 -29.91
C LYS A 249 -13.56 -6.76 -28.42
N LEU A 250 -13.26 -7.81 -27.65
CA LEU A 250 -12.94 -7.72 -26.24
C LEU A 250 -11.73 -6.79 -26.00
N SER A 251 -10.70 -6.85 -26.84
CA SER A 251 -9.56 -5.92 -26.79
C SER A 251 -9.98 -4.46 -26.95
N ASN A 252 -10.86 -4.16 -27.90
CA ASN A 252 -11.29 -2.80 -28.17
C ASN A 252 -12.14 -2.22 -27.02
N GLU A 253 -13.03 -3.03 -26.47
CA GLU A 253 -14.05 -2.60 -25.50
C GLU A 253 -13.62 -2.85 -24.03
N TYR A 254 -12.51 -3.58 -23.80
CA TYR A 254 -12.06 -3.88 -22.44
C TYR A 254 -11.87 -2.61 -21.61
N SER A 255 -12.57 -2.55 -20.51
CA SER A 255 -12.36 -1.57 -19.44
C SER A 255 -12.49 -2.29 -18.10
N ALA A 256 -11.55 -2.08 -17.21
CA ALA A 256 -11.57 -2.71 -15.91
C ALA A 256 -12.66 -2.15 -14.96
N THR A 257 -13.28 -1.03 -15.34
CA THR A 257 -14.29 -0.32 -14.56
C THR A 257 -15.69 -0.35 -15.16
N GLU A 258 -15.81 -0.81 -16.40
CA GLU A 258 -17.10 -0.87 -17.12
C GLU A 258 -17.71 -2.27 -17.04
N ASP A 259 -19.03 -2.31 -17.07
CA ASP A 259 -19.79 -3.56 -17.10
C ASP A 259 -19.77 -4.15 -18.52
N LEU A 260 -19.16 -5.32 -18.66
CA LEU A 260 -19.04 -6.04 -19.94
C LEU A 260 -20.24 -7.00 -20.18
N GLN A 261 -21.42 -6.71 -19.64
CA GLN A 261 -22.61 -7.59 -19.75
C GLN A 261 -22.99 -7.90 -21.19
N HIS A 262 -22.87 -6.94 -22.11
CA HIS A 262 -23.14 -7.17 -23.53
C HIS A 262 -22.14 -8.15 -24.17
N LEU A 263 -20.86 -8.10 -23.78
CA LEU A 263 -19.85 -9.06 -24.23
C LEU A 263 -20.09 -10.46 -23.65
N LYS A 264 -20.59 -10.56 -22.42
CA LYS A 264 -21.00 -11.86 -21.84
C LYS A 264 -22.16 -12.49 -22.61
N GLN A 265 -23.15 -11.68 -23.02
CA GLN A 265 -24.28 -12.17 -23.83
C GLN A 265 -23.79 -12.67 -25.19
N GLU A 266 -22.95 -11.92 -25.88
CA GLU A 266 -22.37 -12.31 -27.17
C GLU A 266 -21.50 -13.57 -27.04
N PHE A 267 -20.68 -13.63 -25.99
CA PHE A 267 -19.89 -14.80 -25.69
C PHE A 267 -20.74 -16.06 -25.50
N ASN A 268 -21.85 -15.94 -24.79
CA ASN A 268 -22.79 -17.07 -24.62
C ASN A 268 -23.34 -17.59 -25.96
N LEU A 269 -23.61 -16.71 -26.94
CA LEU A 269 -24.03 -17.12 -28.28
C LEU A 269 -22.91 -17.89 -28.98
N ILE A 270 -21.68 -17.40 -28.92
CA ILE A 270 -20.49 -18.08 -29.48
C ILE A 270 -20.34 -19.46 -28.83
N TRP A 271 -20.45 -19.53 -27.50
CA TRP A 271 -20.36 -20.78 -26.76
C TRP A 271 -21.41 -21.82 -27.21
N GLN A 272 -22.67 -21.39 -27.40
CA GLN A 272 -23.76 -22.25 -27.90
C GLN A 272 -23.52 -22.71 -29.33
N GLU A 273 -22.99 -21.87 -30.18
CA GLU A 273 -22.63 -22.22 -31.56
C GLU A 273 -21.53 -23.27 -31.61
N MET A 274 -20.45 -23.11 -30.76
CA MET A 274 -19.36 -24.06 -30.70
C MET A 274 -19.79 -25.47 -30.31
N LYS A 275 -20.77 -25.59 -29.41
CA LYS A 275 -21.32 -26.90 -28.97
C LYS A 275 -22.07 -27.65 -30.07
N LYS A 276 -22.58 -26.95 -31.12
CA LYS A 276 -23.35 -27.54 -32.21
C LYS A 276 -22.49 -27.94 -33.40
N ARG A 277 -21.21 -27.64 -33.43
CA ARG A 277 -20.30 -27.93 -34.53
C ARG A 277 -20.03 -29.42 -34.69
N PRO A 278 -19.84 -29.91 -35.92
CA PRO A 278 -19.53 -31.32 -36.18
C PRO A 278 -18.22 -31.72 -35.52
N LEU A 279 -18.07 -33.02 -35.25
CA LEU A 279 -16.85 -33.58 -34.64
C LEU A 279 -15.62 -33.33 -35.53
N PRO A 280 -14.41 -33.20 -34.92
CA PRO A 280 -13.17 -33.05 -35.68
C PRO A 280 -12.89 -34.30 -36.51
N GLN A 281 -12.33 -34.11 -37.71
CA GLN A 281 -12.04 -35.19 -38.65
C GLN A 281 -10.61 -35.74 -38.51
N THR A 282 -9.69 -34.92 -37.96
CA THR A 282 -8.29 -35.31 -37.78
C THR A 282 -7.84 -35.17 -36.31
N ARG A 283 -6.81 -35.93 -35.94
CA ARG A 283 -6.23 -35.84 -34.59
C ARG A 283 -5.68 -34.44 -34.29
N GLN A 284 -5.10 -33.78 -35.30
CA GLN A 284 -4.58 -32.41 -35.16
C GLN A 284 -5.73 -31.42 -34.91
N GLU A 285 -6.78 -31.51 -35.70
CA GLU A 285 -7.97 -30.67 -35.51
C GLU A 285 -8.61 -30.88 -34.13
N PHE A 286 -8.64 -32.14 -33.65
CA PHE A 286 -9.12 -32.45 -32.31
C PHE A 286 -8.28 -31.74 -31.25
N GLY A 287 -6.95 -31.78 -31.35
CA GLY A 287 -6.03 -31.10 -30.42
C GLY A 287 -6.25 -29.60 -30.39
N ASP A 288 -6.31 -28.95 -31.57
CA ASP A 288 -6.50 -27.52 -31.67
C ASP A 288 -7.88 -27.06 -31.20
N ARG A 289 -8.94 -27.88 -31.44
CA ARG A 289 -10.29 -27.60 -30.91
C ARG A 289 -10.35 -27.76 -29.40
N ALA A 290 -9.59 -28.68 -28.81
CA ALA A 290 -9.50 -28.81 -27.36
C ALA A 290 -8.84 -27.56 -26.72
N GLU A 291 -7.78 -27.05 -27.34
CA GLU A 291 -7.15 -25.78 -26.89
C GLU A 291 -8.10 -24.58 -27.01
N LEU A 292 -8.87 -24.51 -28.14
CA LEU A 292 -9.88 -23.46 -28.31
C LEU A 292 -11.04 -23.58 -27.33
N PHE A 293 -11.46 -24.81 -26.97
CA PHE A 293 -12.49 -25.02 -25.96
C PHE A 293 -12.04 -24.55 -24.58
N THR A 294 -10.83 -24.95 -24.17
CA THR A 294 -10.25 -24.47 -22.91
C THR A 294 -10.04 -22.94 -22.92
N LEU A 295 -9.69 -22.37 -24.08
CA LEU A 295 -9.59 -20.92 -24.21
C LEU A 295 -10.95 -20.24 -23.99
N LEU A 296 -12.06 -20.82 -24.47
CA LEU A 296 -13.40 -20.30 -24.20
C LEU A 296 -13.76 -20.33 -22.72
N GLU A 297 -13.44 -21.42 -22.00
CA GLU A 297 -13.62 -21.49 -20.53
C GLU A 297 -12.86 -20.38 -19.80
N LEU A 298 -11.60 -20.13 -20.21
CA LEU A 298 -10.79 -19.05 -19.64
C LEU A 298 -11.31 -17.66 -20.00
N ILE A 299 -11.90 -17.46 -21.21
CA ILE A 299 -12.54 -16.20 -21.58
C ILE A 299 -13.78 -15.94 -20.69
N GLU A 300 -14.57 -16.97 -20.37
CA GLU A 300 -15.69 -16.86 -19.44
C GLU A 300 -15.24 -16.41 -18.05
N GLU A 301 -14.16 -17.00 -17.56
CA GLU A 301 -13.56 -16.61 -16.26
C GLU A 301 -12.97 -15.19 -16.26
N PHE A 302 -12.41 -14.78 -17.41
CA PHE A 302 -11.83 -13.44 -17.58
C PHE A 302 -12.90 -12.34 -17.62
N LEU A 303 -14.06 -12.58 -18.20
CA LEU A 303 -15.18 -11.64 -18.31
C LEU A 303 -15.89 -11.43 -16.97
#